data_23d7d94a4cc96bcfd0146fa21a5e3847
#
_entry.id   23d7d94a4cc96bcfd0146fa21a5e3847
#
_cell.length_a   1.000
_cell.length_b   1.000
_cell.length_c   1.000
_cell.angle_alpha   90.00
_cell.angle_beta   90.00
_cell.angle_gamma   90.00
#
_symmetry.space_group_name_H-M   'P 1'
#
loop_
_entity.id
_entity.type
_entity.pdbx_description
1 polymer ?
#
loop_
_entity_poly.entity_id
_entity_poly.type
_entity_poly.pdbx_seq_one_letter_code
_entity_poly.pdbx_strand_id
1 'polypeptide(L)'
;MTDLPSDRPSEQPTGPEHMTPDEFREAGRAAIDWLADFLADHRDGGHARPIVPDVAPGDVYRSLPSSPPAVGEPFTELLTDVDRLIVPATTQWQHPGFYGFFPADSSPPSILGELISAGLGVQGMMWSTSPACTELETLVLDWLVEACGLPDRFRSDGPGGGVIQDSASSASLCA
;
A
#
# COMPACT_ATOMS: atom_id res chain seq x y z
N MET A 1 -32.81 50.50 -1.82
CA MET A 1 -32.16 50.06 -3.04
C MET A 1 -30.70 50.54 -2.89
N THR A 2 -29.88 49.71 -2.25
CA THR A 2 -28.51 50.06 -1.92
C THR A 2 -27.65 48.98 -2.60
N ASP A 3 -26.93 49.42 -3.62
CA ASP A 3 -25.97 48.59 -4.37
C ASP A 3 -24.87 48.10 -3.46
N LEU A 4 -24.70 46.77 -3.37
CA LEU A 4 -23.54 46.12 -2.82
C LEU A 4 -22.48 45.99 -3.92
N PRO A 5 -21.22 46.39 -3.70
CA PRO A 5 -20.17 46.21 -4.67
C PRO A 5 -19.79 44.71 -4.74
N SER A 6 -20.08 44.12 -5.88
CA SER A 6 -19.56 42.82 -6.29
C SER A 6 -18.21 43.04 -6.95
N ASP A 7 -17.11 42.96 -6.20
CA ASP A 7 -15.81 42.64 -6.77
C ASP A 7 -14.82 42.32 -5.64
N ARG A 8 -14.84 41.06 -5.18
CA ARG A 8 -13.67 40.47 -4.56
C ARG A 8 -13.12 39.47 -5.55
N PRO A 9 -11.89 39.65 -6.02
CA PRO A 9 -11.20 38.55 -6.71
C PRO A 9 -11.14 37.38 -5.71
N SER A 10 -11.64 36.25 -6.12
CA SER A 10 -11.48 34.99 -5.40
C SER A 10 -10.00 34.61 -5.49
N GLU A 11 -9.17 35.13 -4.59
CA GLU A 11 -7.91 34.47 -4.27
C GLU A 11 -8.28 33.10 -3.74
N GLN A 12 -8.20 32.10 -4.58
CA GLN A 12 -8.17 30.72 -4.14
C GLN A 12 -6.97 30.60 -3.20
N PRO A 13 -7.14 30.06 -1.98
CA PRO A 13 -6.00 29.80 -1.13
C PRO A 13 -5.05 28.92 -1.92
N THR A 14 -3.83 29.39 -2.16
CA THR A 14 -2.74 28.55 -2.62
C THR A 14 -2.44 27.57 -1.49
N GLY A 15 -3.18 26.47 -1.46
CA GLY A 15 -2.83 25.31 -0.65
C GLY A 15 -1.47 24.78 -1.10
N PRO A 16 -0.82 23.90 -0.34
CA PRO A 16 0.43 23.28 -0.76
C PRO A 16 0.21 22.73 -2.18
N GLU A 17 1.07 23.13 -3.11
CA GLU A 17 0.99 22.67 -4.48
C GLU A 17 1.07 21.15 -4.48
N HIS A 18 -0.02 20.51 -4.86
CA HIS A 18 -0.02 19.08 -5.06
C HIS A 18 0.81 18.74 -6.30
N MET A 19 1.45 17.59 -6.25
CA MET A 19 2.17 17.02 -7.38
C MET A 19 1.30 17.06 -8.64
N THR A 20 1.83 17.63 -9.72
CA THR A 20 1.17 17.63 -11.02
C THR A 20 1.05 16.19 -11.58
N PRO A 21 0.16 15.93 -12.55
CA PRO A 21 0.09 14.63 -13.19
C PRO A 21 1.40 14.16 -13.83
N ASP A 22 2.23 15.07 -14.32
CA ASP A 22 3.51 14.72 -14.91
C ASP A 22 4.56 14.39 -13.85
N GLU A 23 4.64 15.16 -12.76
CA GLU A 23 5.47 14.84 -11.60
C GLU A 23 5.05 13.52 -10.94
N PHE A 24 3.74 13.27 -10.79
CA PHE A 24 3.23 12.00 -10.30
C PHE A 24 3.64 10.82 -11.19
N ARG A 25 3.60 11.00 -12.50
CA ARG A 25 4.01 9.99 -13.47
C ARG A 25 5.50 9.68 -13.39
N GLU A 26 6.33 10.71 -13.25
CA GLU A 26 7.78 10.58 -13.11
C GLU A 26 8.14 9.90 -11.78
N ALA A 27 7.60 10.39 -10.68
CA ALA A 27 7.78 9.82 -9.35
C ALA A 27 7.31 8.35 -9.27
N GLY A 28 6.16 8.05 -9.88
CA GLY A 28 5.61 6.70 -9.94
C GLY A 28 6.52 5.73 -10.70
N ARG A 29 7.11 6.16 -11.82
CA ARG A 29 8.10 5.35 -12.54
C ARG A 29 9.34 5.10 -11.69
N ALA A 30 9.89 6.12 -11.07
CA ALA A 30 11.04 5.98 -10.18
C ALA A 30 10.76 5.04 -9.01
N ALA A 31 9.56 5.10 -8.42
CA ALA A 31 9.15 4.18 -7.35
C ALA A 31 9.04 2.73 -7.82
N ILE A 32 8.48 2.51 -9.01
CA ILE A 32 8.33 1.16 -9.57
C ILE A 32 9.71 0.59 -9.95
N ASP A 33 10.58 1.38 -10.56
CA ASP A 33 11.93 0.95 -10.91
C ASP A 33 12.72 0.58 -9.64
N TRP A 34 12.68 1.43 -8.62
CA TRP A 34 13.30 1.14 -7.31
C TRP A 34 12.76 -0.15 -6.67
N LEU A 35 11.43 -0.34 -6.68
CA LEU A 35 10.80 -1.56 -6.16
C LEU A 35 11.19 -2.80 -6.95
N ALA A 36 11.28 -2.72 -8.27
CA ALA A 36 11.68 -3.82 -9.11
C ALA A 36 13.11 -4.28 -8.79
N ASP A 37 14.03 -3.34 -8.63
CA ASP A 37 15.42 -3.60 -8.24
C ASP A 37 15.50 -4.19 -6.82
N PHE A 38 14.75 -3.63 -5.87
CA PHE A 38 14.67 -4.14 -4.50
C PHE A 38 14.16 -5.59 -4.45
N LEU A 39 13.12 -5.91 -5.21
CA LEU A 39 12.56 -7.27 -5.27
C LEU A 39 13.48 -8.25 -6.01
N ALA A 40 14.22 -7.79 -7.03
CA ALA A 40 15.21 -8.60 -7.72
C ALA A 40 16.36 -9.01 -6.78
N ASP A 41 16.89 -8.07 -6.03
CA ASP A 41 17.93 -8.32 -5.03
C ASP A 41 17.55 -9.43 -4.03
N HIS A 42 16.26 -9.48 -3.62
CA HIS A 42 15.77 -10.51 -2.71
C HIS A 42 15.67 -11.89 -3.36
N ARG A 43 15.29 -11.96 -4.64
CA ARG A 43 15.15 -13.23 -5.38
C ARG A 43 16.49 -13.90 -5.68
N ASP A 44 17.50 -13.10 -5.99
CA ASP A 44 18.84 -13.59 -6.36
C ASP A 44 19.68 -14.02 -5.16
N GLY A 45 19.05 -14.12 -4.00
CA GLY A 45 19.66 -14.62 -2.77
C GLY A 45 20.14 -13.54 -1.81
N GLY A 46 19.82 -12.25 -2.10
CA GLY A 46 19.86 -11.11 -1.17
C GLY A 46 21.05 -11.00 -0.20
N HIS A 47 22.22 -11.53 -0.59
CA HIS A 47 23.37 -11.68 0.33
C HIS A 47 23.99 -10.34 0.77
N ALA A 48 23.57 -9.24 0.19
CA ALA A 48 24.11 -7.92 0.51
C ALA A 48 23.48 -7.27 1.76
N ARG A 49 22.31 -7.74 2.20
CA ARG A 49 21.58 -7.12 3.34
C ARG A 49 21.36 -8.14 4.45
N PRO A 50 21.55 -7.76 5.72
CA PRO A 50 21.22 -8.63 6.85
C PRO A 50 19.70 -8.89 6.90
N ILE A 51 19.30 -10.11 7.25
CA ILE A 51 17.89 -10.49 7.39
C ILE A 51 17.22 -9.68 8.50
N VAL A 52 17.92 -9.51 9.61
CA VAL A 52 17.48 -8.75 10.79
C VAL A 52 18.35 -7.50 10.91
N PRO A 53 17.76 -6.33 11.08
CA PRO A 53 18.53 -5.09 11.23
C PRO A 53 19.33 -5.08 12.52
N ASP A 54 20.52 -4.51 12.46
CA ASP A 54 21.37 -4.26 13.65
C ASP A 54 21.15 -2.81 14.12
N VAL A 55 20.00 -2.56 14.74
CA VAL A 55 19.62 -1.25 15.27
C VAL A 55 19.10 -1.37 16.69
N ALA A 56 19.42 -0.40 17.55
CA ALA A 56 18.86 -0.32 18.88
C ALA A 56 17.59 0.56 18.90
N PRO A 57 16.70 0.39 19.91
CA PRO A 57 15.53 1.26 20.06
C PRO A 57 15.92 2.74 20.10
N GLY A 58 15.32 3.52 19.21
CA GLY A 58 15.54 4.96 19.05
C GLY A 58 16.60 5.36 18.02
N ASP A 59 17.37 4.42 17.45
CA ASP A 59 18.38 4.76 16.43
C ASP A 59 17.75 5.36 15.17
N VAL A 60 16.71 4.72 14.64
CA VAL A 60 15.96 5.23 13.49
C VAL A 60 15.33 6.60 13.81
N TYR A 61 14.71 6.74 14.97
CA TYR A 61 14.11 7.99 15.39
C TYR A 61 15.13 9.14 15.40
N ARG A 62 16.33 8.90 15.90
CA ARG A 62 17.39 9.91 15.96
C ARG A 62 18.00 10.24 14.60
N SER A 63 17.88 9.34 13.63
CA SER A 63 18.38 9.56 12.26
C SER A 63 17.41 10.36 11.39
N LEU A 64 16.14 10.48 11.80
CA LEU A 64 15.13 11.25 11.10
C LEU A 64 15.16 12.73 11.47
N PRO A 65 14.67 13.64 10.61
CA PRO A 65 14.55 15.06 10.93
C PRO A 65 13.75 15.31 12.20
N SER A 66 14.20 16.22 13.05
CA SER A 66 13.54 16.55 14.32
C SER A 66 12.25 17.38 14.15
N SER A 67 12.01 17.92 12.95
CA SER A 67 10.83 18.71 12.59
C SER A 67 10.42 18.42 11.15
N PRO A 68 9.14 18.62 10.80
CA PRO A 68 8.71 18.51 9.43
C PRO A 68 9.45 19.53 8.54
N PRO A 69 9.76 19.18 7.28
CA PRO A 69 10.40 20.11 6.34
C PRO A 69 9.48 21.31 6.08
N ALA A 70 10.08 22.50 5.97
CA ALA A 70 9.33 23.74 5.71
C ALA A 70 8.86 23.84 4.23
N VAL A 71 9.51 23.11 3.34
CA VAL A 71 9.20 23.03 1.92
C VAL A 71 9.22 21.55 1.49
N GLY A 72 8.49 21.21 0.43
CA GLY A 72 8.51 19.87 -0.15
C GLY A 72 9.89 19.55 -0.74
N GLU A 73 10.23 18.28 -0.74
CA GLU A 73 11.47 17.73 -1.31
C GLU A 73 11.17 16.94 -2.58
N PRO A 74 12.12 16.84 -3.53
CA PRO A 74 11.99 15.98 -4.68
C PRO A 74 11.74 14.52 -4.27
N PHE A 75 10.86 13.82 -4.97
CA PHE A 75 10.52 12.44 -4.65
C PHE A 75 11.73 11.50 -4.69
N THR A 76 12.71 11.78 -5.53
CA THR A 76 13.98 11.02 -5.62
C THR A 76 14.82 11.12 -4.35
N GLU A 77 14.76 12.24 -3.64
CA GLU A 77 15.41 12.38 -2.33
C GLU A 77 14.72 11.52 -1.26
N LEU A 78 13.37 11.46 -1.31
CA LEU A 78 12.61 10.56 -0.44
C LEU A 78 12.96 9.09 -0.69
N LEU A 79 13.13 8.66 -1.94
CA LEU A 79 13.59 7.30 -2.25
C LEU A 79 15.01 7.04 -1.75
N THR A 80 15.88 8.03 -1.83
CA THR A 80 17.24 7.97 -1.25
C THR A 80 17.19 7.78 0.27
N ASP A 81 16.30 8.47 0.95
CA ASP A 81 16.10 8.31 2.39
C ASP A 81 15.49 6.96 2.75
N VAL A 82 14.56 6.44 1.95
CA VAL A 82 14.07 5.06 2.11
C VAL A 82 15.22 4.06 2.04
N ASP A 83 16.08 4.18 1.07
CA ASP A 83 17.21 3.26 0.87
C ASP A 83 18.28 3.39 1.97
N ARG A 84 18.51 4.61 2.45
CA ARG A 84 19.54 4.92 3.45
C ARG A 84 19.11 4.69 4.90
N LEU A 85 17.84 5.02 5.22
CA LEU A 85 17.36 5.07 6.60
C LEU A 85 16.36 3.96 6.92
N ILE A 86 15.46 3.64 5.99
CA ILE A 86 14.33 2.75 6.25
C ILE A 86 14.70 1.30 5.96
N VAL A 87 15.20 1.03 4.76
CA VAL A 87 15.53 -0.34 4.35
C VAL A 87 16.54 -1.01 5.27
N PRO A 88 17.66 -0.37 5.70
CA PRO A 88 18.60 -0.98 6.61
C PRO A 88 18.05 -1.27 8.02
N ALA A 89 16.97 -0.58 8.40
CA ALA A 89 16.29 -0.77 9.68
C ALA A 89 15.05 -1.66 9.58
N THR A 90 14.81 -2.29 8.43
CA THR A 90 13.66 -3.16 8.18
C THR A 90 14.10 -4.62 8.15
N THR A 91 13.39 -5.49 8.88
CA THR A 91 13.55 -6.94 8.77
C THR A 91 13.16 -7.40 7.37
N GLN A 92 14.00 -8.18 6.73
CA GLN A 92 13.80 -8.63 5.34
C GLN A 92 12.90 -9.88 5.32
N TRP A 93 11.60 -9.68 5.45
CA TRP A 93 10.60 -10.74 5.55
C TRP A 93 10.56 -11.69 4.34
N GLN A 94 10.87 -11.17 3.15
CA GLN A 94 10.88 -11.93 1.90
C GLN A 94 12.24 -12.57 1.60
N HIS A 95 13.23 -12.41 2.49
CA HIS A 95 14.53 -13.01 2.30
C HIS A 95 14.45 -14.54 2.39
N PRO A 96 15.05 -15.33 1.48
CA PRO A 96 14.99 -16.79 1.47
C PRO A 96 15.48 -17.45 2.76
N GLY A 97 16.30 -16.76 3.54
CA GLY A 97 16.81 -17.21 4.84
C GLY A 97 15.97 -16.75 6.04
N PHE A 98 14.83 -16.07 5.83
CA PHE A 98 13.95 -15.69 6.93
C PHE A 98 12.98 -16.81 7.26
N TYR A 99 13.17 -17.43 8.44
CA TYR A 99 12.36 -18.56 8.91
C TYR A 99 11.48 -18.21 10.13
N GLY A 100 11.36 -16.93 10.47
CA GLY A 100 10.52 -16.47 11.57
C GLY A 100 9.08 -16.24 11.15
N PHE A 101 8.15 -16.44 12.07
CA PHE A 101 6.73 -16.13 11.91
C PHE A 101 6.05 -16.80 10.68
N PHE A 102 4.94 -16.24 10.22
CA PHE A 102 4.25 -16.58 8.96
C PHE A 102 4.19 -15.32 8.09
N PRO A 103 5.26 -15.01 7.34
CA PRO A 103 5.26 -13.82 6.50
C PRO A 103 4.24 -13.93 5.39
N ALA A 104 3.46 -12.87 5.19
CA ALA A 104 2.70 -12.70 3.96
C ALA A 104 3.69 -12.30 2.86
N ASP A 105 3.65 -13.01 1.76
CA ASP A 105 4.49 -12.71 0.60
C ASP A 105 3.86 -11.61 -0.25
N SER A 106 4.69 -10.75 -0.85
CA SER A 106 4.25 -9.75 -1.81
C SER A 106 4.58 -10.21 -3.23
N SER A 107 3.68 -9.99 -4.14
CA SER A 107 3.93 -10.24 -5.56
C SER A 107 3.83 -8.95 -6.37
N PRO A 108 4.58 -8.77 -7.47
CA PRO A 108 4.46 -7.59 -8.30
C PRO A 108 3.02 -7.29 -8.75
N PRO A 109 2.18 -8.28 -9.15
CA PRO A 109 0.78 -8.02 -9.46
C PRO A 109 -0.03 -7.49 -8.28
N SER A 110 0.19 -7.99 -7.05
CA SER A 110 -0.54 -7.51 -5.86
C SER A 110 -0.15 -6.08 -5.50
N ILE A 111 1.14 -5.73 -5.63
CA ILE A 111 1.63 -4.36 -5.42
C ILE A 111 0.99 -3.39 -6.42
N LEU A 112 0.90 -3.77 -7.69
CA LEU A 112 0.24 -2.95 -8.71
C LEU A 112 -1.27 -2.85 -8.46
N GLY A 113 -1.91 -3.92 -8.02
CA GLY A 113 -3.32 -3.92 -7.61
C GLY A 113 -3.57 -2.94 -6.47
N GLU A 114 -2.72 -2.93 -5.44
CA GLU A 114 -2.80 -1.99 -4.31
C GLU A 114 -2.59 -0.55 -4.77
N LEU A 115 -1.61 -0.28 -5.63
CA LEU A 115 -1.38 1.05 -6.20
C LEU A 115 -2.63 1.58 -6.93
N ILE A 116 -3.27 0.74 -7.75
CA ILE A 116 -4.49 1.13 -8.49
C ILE A 116 -5.65 1.36 -7.52
N SER A 117 -5.83 0.47 -6.56
CA SER A 117 -6.86 0.56 -5.53
C SER A 117 -6.73 1.84 -4.71
N ALA A 118 -5.51 2.17 -4.26
CA ALA A 118 -5.22 3.41 -3.56
C ALA A 118 -5.51 4.65 -4.42
N GLY A 119 -5.12 4.62 -5.71
CA GLY A 119 -5.37 5.70 -6.66
C GLY A 119 -6.85 5.94 -6.96
N LEU A 120 -7.65 4.88 -6.98
CA LEU A 120 -9.10 4.97 -7.16
C LEU A 120 -9.82 5.48 -5.91
N GLY A 121 -9.21 5.38 -4.73
CA GLY A 121 -9.80 5.82 -3.46
C GLY A 121 -11.10 5.09 -3.11
N VAL A 122 -11.19 3.80 -3.47
CA VAL A 122 -12.41 3.01 -3.29
C VAL A 122 -12.72 2.77 -1.81
N GLN A 123 -14.03 2.72 -1.50
CA GLN A 123 -14.53 2.44 -0.15
C GLN A 123 -15.39 1.17 -0.20
N GLY A 124 -14.73 0.02 0.09
CA GLY A 124 -15.34 -1.30 -0.03
C GLY A 124 -16.24 -1.73 1.14
N MET A 125 -16.70 -0.80 2.00
CA MET A 125 -17.48 -1.13 3.20
C MET A 125 -18.80 -1.84 2.90
N MET A 126 -19.46 -1.48 1.82
CA MET A 126 -20.75 -2.05 1.42
C MET A 126 -20.96 -1.89 -0.08
N TRP A 127 -21.88 -2.66 -0.63
CA TRP A 127 -22.18 -2.63 -2.06
C TRP A 127 -22.53 -1.22 -2.58
N SER A 128 -23.28 -0.45 -1.83
CA SER A 128 -23.70 0.90 -2.25
C SER A 128 -22.56 1.92 -2.36
N THR A 129 -21.47 1.72 -1.63
CA THR A 129 -20.29 2.60 -1.68
C THR A 129 -19.27 2.15 -2.73
N SER A 130 -19.22 0.87 -3.04
CA SER A 130 -18.42 0.32 -4.13
C SER A 130 -18.99 -1.03 -4.60
N PRO A 131 -19.94 -1.01 -5.56
CA PRO A 131 -20.47 -2.25 -6.15
C PRO A 131 -19.36 -3.14 -6.69
N ALA A 132 -18.35 -2.55 -7.36
CA ALA A 132 -17.23 -3.28 -7.93
C ALA A 132 -16.42 -4.04 -6.87
N CYS A 133 -16.13 -3.43 -5.72
CA CYS A 133 -15.40 -4.13 -4.65
C CYS A 133 -16.16 -5.35 -4.14
N THR A 134 -17.45 -5.19 -3.85
CA THR A 134 -18.28 -6.27 -3.32
C THR A 134 -18.44 -7.42 -4.32
N GLU A 135 -18.69 -7.08 -5.58
CA GLU A 135 -18.92 -8.11 -6.60
C GLU A 135 -17.63 -8.83 -6.99
N LEU A 136 -16.49 -8.12 -7.05
CA LEU A 136 -15.19 -8.75 -7.25
C LEU A 136 -14.80 -9.65 -6.07
N GLU A 137 -15.00 -9.20 -4.84
CA GLU A 137 -14.78 -10.01 -3.64
C GLU A 137 -15.58 -11.31 -3.71
N THR A 138 -16.88 -11.20 -3.97
CA THR A 138 -17.78 -12.36 -4.11
C THR A 138 -17.28 -13.35 -5.16
N LEU A 139 -16.93 -12.86 -6.34
CA LEU A 139 -16.45 -13.69 -7.44
C LEU A 139 -15.11 -14.38 -7.11
N VAL A 140 -14.15 -13.64 -6.52
CA VAL A 140 -12.85 -14.20 -6.15
C VAL A 140 -13.00 -15.25 -5.05
N LEU A 141 -13.91 -15.06 -4.10
CA LEU A 141 -14.18 -16.05 -3.07
C LEU A 141 -14.82 -17.32 -3.63
N ASP A 142 -15.70 -17.21 -4.61
CA ASP A 142 -16.23 -18.37 -5.32
C ASP A 142 -15.13 -19.14 -6.08
N TRP A 143 -14.18 -18.44 -6.69
CA TRP A 143 -13.00 -19.08 -7.28
C TRP A 143 -12.14 -19.81 -6.23
N LEU A 144 -12.01 -19.24 -5.02
CA LEU A 144 -11.28 -19.90 -3.93
C LEU A 144 -12.01 -21.16 -3.44
N VAL A 145 -13.33 -21.15 -3.37
CA VAL A 145 -14.14 -22.36 -3.06
C VAL A 145 -13.80 -23.46 -4.02
N GLU A 146 -13.79 -23.17 -5.32
CA GLU A 146 -13.46 -24.13 -6.37
C GLU A 146 -11.99 -24.60 -6.28
N ALA A 147 -11.05 -23.67 -6.19
CA ALA A 147 -9.62 -23.95 -6.12
C ALA A 147 -9.22 -24.80 -4.90
N CYS A 148 -9.90 -24.60 -3.77
CA CYS A 148 -9.68 -25.35 -2.53
C CYS A 148 -10.49 -26.64 -2.46
N GLY A 149 -11.36 -26.95 -3.44
CA GLY A 149 -12.25 -28.12 -3.43
C GLY A 149 -13.25 -28.09 -2.27
N LEU A 150 -13.70 -26.90 -1.85
CA LEU A 150 -14.68 -26.77 -0.79
C LEU A 150 -16.09 -27.14 -1.30
N PRO A 151 -17.00 -27.59 -0.42
CA PRO A 151 -18.37 -27.88 -0.80
C PRO A 151 -19.10 -26.67 -1.38
N ASP A 152 -19.99 -26.88 -2.36
CA ASP A 152 -20.78 -25.82 -3.01
C ASP A 152 -21.62 -24.96 -2.07
N ARG A 153 -21.92 -25.47 -0.87
CA ARG A 153 -22.62 -24.69 0.17
C ARG A 153 -21.89 -23.42 0.61
N PHE A 154 -20.59 -23.30 0.29
CA PHE A 154 -19.78 -22.11 0.60
C PHE A 154 -19.74 -21.11 -0.56
N ARG A 155 -20.39 -21.41 -1.69
CA ARG A 155 -20.50 -20.48 -2.81
C ARG A 155 -21.56 -19.40 -2.51
N SER A 156 -21.41 -18.28 -3.19
CA SER A 156 -22.28 -17.10 -3.03
C SER A 156 -23.71 -17.32 -3.56
N ASP A 157 -23.90 -18.28 -4.48
CA ASP A 157 -25.20 -18.70 -5.03
C ASP A 157 -25.92 -19.75 -4.16
N GLY A 158 -25.29 -20.19 -3.06
CA GLY A 158 -25.78 -21.15 -2.10
C GLY A 158 -26.25 -20.51 -0.78
N PRO A 159 -26.44 -21.32 0.27
CA PRO A 159 -26.82 -20.84 1.60
C PRO A 159 -25.68 -20.20 2.38
N GLY A 160 -24.46 -20.30 1.88
CA GLY A 160 -23.24 -19.76 2.49
C GLY A 160 -22.67 -18.58 1.72
N GLY A 161 -21.37 -18.44 1.78
CA GLY A 161 -20.61 -17.39 1.15
C GLY A 161 -19.29 -17.21 1.89
N GLY A 162 -18.52 -16.23 1.47
CA GLY A 162 -17.27 -15.83 2.11
C GLY A 162 -17.18 -14.32 2.25
N VAL A 163 -16.25 -13.89 3.06
CA VAL A 163 -15.89 -12.47 3.23
C VAL A 163 -14.40 -12.37 3.53
N ILE A 164 -13.74 -11.37 2.93
CA ILE A 164 -12.33 -11.06 3.24
C ILE A 164 -12.30 -10.22 4.50
N GLN A 165 -11.56 -10.67 5.51
CA GLN A 165 -11.37 -9.96 6.77
C GLN A 165 -10.03 -9.20 6.76
N ASP A 166 -9.93 -8.19 7.63
CA ASP A 166 -8.74 -7.35 7.78
C ASP A 166 -7.54 -8.10 8.39
N SER A 167 -7.80 -9.16 9.15
CA SER A 167 -6.76 -9.95 9.80
C SER A 167 -7.19 -11.40 10.03
N ALA A 168 -6.21 -12.28 10.27
CA ALA A 168 -6.46 -13.66 10.63
C ALA A 168 -7.26 -13.77 11.95
N SER A 169 -7.08 -12.83 12.87
CA SER A 169 -7.82 -12.81 14.15
C SER A 169 -9.29 -12.52 13.94
N SER A 170 -9.63 -11.53 13.12
CA SER A 170 -11.04 -11.22 12.79
C SER A 170 -11.66 -12.32 11.95
N ALA A 171 -10.93 -12.91 11.01
CA ALA A 171 -11.40 -14.06 10.25
C ALA A 171 -11.74 -15.25 11.15
N SER A 172 -10.87 -15.58 12.11
CA SER A 172 -11.12 -16.66 13.08
C SER A 172 -12.29 -16.37 14.03
N LEU A 173 -12.54 -15.09 14.33
CA LEU A 173 -13.69 -14.69 15.16
C LEU A 173 -15.01 -14.82 14.39
N CYS A 174 -14.99 -14.53 13.07
CA CYS A 174 -16.18 -14.61 12.22
C CYS A 174 -16.57 -16.08 11.86
N ALA A 175 -15.59 -16.99 11.82
CA ALA A 175 -15.80 -18.39 11.49
C ALA A 175 -16.40 -19.18 12.69
#